data_6b3a673bc657592632977e3f6fb55d97
#
_entry.id   6b3a673bc657592632977e3f6fb55d97
#
_cell.length_a   1.000
_cell.length_b   1.000
_cell.length_c   1.000
_cell.angle_alpha   90.00
_cell.angle_beta   90.00
_cell.angle_gamma   90.00
#
_symmetry.space_group_name_H-M   'P 1'
#
loop_
_entity.id
_entity.type
_entity.pdbx_description
1 polymer ?
#
loop_
_entity_poly.entity_id
_entity_poly.type
_entity_poly.pdbx_seq_one_letter_code
_entity_poly.pdbx_strand_id
1 'polypeptide(L)'
;PKEGNPLWAKESTRAIKNTLEVYSARTFDYPYPTAYSVHTANQGMEYPMICFNGGRPKSDGTWSQRTYEGMVGVIIHEVGHNFFPMIVNSDERQWSWMDEGLNTFLEREVKRERYPDVNINW
;
A
#
# COMPACT_ATOMS: atom_id res chain seq x y z
N PRO A 1 7.01 14.89 0.27
CA PRO A 1 8.18 15.78 0.29
C PRO A 1 8.88 15.82 -1.06
N LYS A 2 9.74 16.80 -1.26
CA LYS A 2 10.45 16.99 -2.54
C LYS A 2 11.26 15.76 -2.96
N GLU A 3 11.82 15.07 -1.98
CA GLU A 3 12.65 13.89 -2.18
C GLU A 3 11.90 12.68 -2.76
N GLY A 4 10.60 12.64 -2.59
CA GLY A 4 9.75 11.60 -3.15
C GLY A 4 9.30 11.87 -4.59
N ASN A 5 9.36 13.12 -5.02
CA ASN A 5 8.88 13.53 -6.35
C ASN A 5 9.95 13.32 -7.44
N PRO A 6 9.54 13.07 -8.69
CA PRO A 6 8.16 13.06 -9.20
C PRO A 6 7.40 11.74 -8.99
N LEU A 7 8.06 10.68 -8.54
CA LEU A 7 7.46 9.34 -8.41
C LEU A 7 6.20 9.35 -7.51
N TRP A 8 6.30 9.96 -6.34
CA TRP A 8 5.18 10.03 -5.39
C TRP A 8 3.99 10.83 -5.92
N ALA A 9 4.24 11.97 -6.53
CA ALA A 9 3.17 12.79 -7.13
C ALA A 9 2.42 12.03 -8.22
N LYS A 10 3.12 11.16 -8.95
CA LYS A 10 2.55 10.38 -10.05
C LYS A 10 1.78 9.16 -9.57
N GLU A 11 2.30 8.43 -8.60
CA GLU A 11 1.87 7.05 -8.32
C GLU A 11 1.22 6.85 -6.93
N SER A 12 1.51 7.69 -5.93
CA SER A 12 1.03 7.43 -4.56
C SER A 12 -0.50 7.45 -4.44
N THR A 13 -1.15 8.51 -4.88
CA THR A 13 -2.62 8.63 -4.83
C THR A 13 -3.29 7.56 -5.69
N ARG A 14 -2.70 7.22 -6.83
CA ARG A 14 -3.19 6.14 -7.69
C ARG A 14 -3.15 4.80 -6.98
N ALA A 15 -2.08 4.51 -6.27
CA ALA A 15 -1.96 3.26 -5.50
C ALA A 15 -3.00 3.18 -4.37
N ILE A 16 -3.22 4.27 -3.64
CA ILE A 16 -4.28 4.35 -2.62
C ILE A 16 -5.64 4.07 -3.26
N LYS A 17 -5.98 4.77 -4.34
CA LYS A 17 -7.26 4.60 -5.03
C LYS A 17 -7.46 3.16 -5.48
N ASN A 18 -6.50 2.57 -6.16
CA ASN A 18 -6.57 1.20 -6.63
C ASN A 18 -6.77 0.21 -5.47
N THR A 19 -6.08 0.42 -4.36
CA THR A 19 -6.22 -0.42 -3.17
C THR A 19 -7.62 -0.34 -2.60
N LEU A 20 -8.14 0.85 -2.37
CA LEU A 20 -9.47 1.06 -1.81
C LEU A 20 -10.56 0.46 -2.71
N GLU A 21 -10.46 0.64 -4.03
CA GLU A 21 -11.44 0.11 -4.97
C GLU A 21 -11.46 -1.42 -5.00
N VAL A 22 -10.29 -2.05 -5.09
CA VAL A 22 -10.20 -3.53 -5.18
C VAL A 22 -10.56 -4.19 -3.84
N TYR A 23 -10.04 -3.69 -2.73
CA TYR A 23 -10.38 -4.22 -1.40
C TYR A 23 -11.88 -4.06 -1.11
N SER A 24 -12.46 -2.89 -1.41
CA SER A 24 -13.89 -2.66 -1.20
C SER A 24 -14.76 -3.58 -2.05
N ALA A 25 -14.39 -3.81 -3.30
CA ALA A 25 -15.12 -4.72 -4.19
C ALA A 25 -15.07 -6.18 -3.74
N ARG A 26 -14.00 -6.57 -3.05
CA ARG A 26 -13.79 -7.97 -2.62
C ARG A 26 -14.21 -8.25 -1.18
N THR A 27 -14.40 -7.24 -0.38
CA THR A 27 -14.74 -7.37 1.04
C THR A 27 -15.97 -6.53 1.41
N PHE A 28 -15.76 -5.28 1.76
CA PHE A 28 -16.81 -4.32 2.15
C PHE A 28 -16.34 -2.90 1.82
N ASP A 29 -17.27 -1.97 1.72
CA ASP A 29 -16.94 -0.58 1.41
C ASP A 29 -16.06 0.04 2.48
N TYR A 30 -15.01 0.75 2.05
CA TYR A 30 -14.12 1.47 2.93
C TYR A 30 -14.91 2.54 3.72
N PRO A 31 -15.04 2.40 5.06
CA PRO A 31 -15.97 3.22 5.84
C PRO A 31 -15.38 4.55 6.31
N TYR A 32 -14.07 4.73 6.16
CA TYR A 32 -13.41 5.94 6.64
C TYR A 32 -13.48 7.07 5.60
N PRO A 33 -13.48 8.35 6.05
CA PRO A 33 -13.58 9.48 5.13
C PRO A 33 -12.30 9.74 4.32
N THR A 34 -11.16 9.24 4.77
CA THR A 34 -9.85 9.52 4.16
C THR A 34 -8.91 8.32 4.21
N ALA A 35 -7.89 8.35 3.37
CA ALA A 35 -6.72 7.47 3.44
C ALA A 35 -5.49 8.27 3.00
N TYR A 36 -4.48 8.34 3.85
CA TYR A 36 -3.24 9.06 3.58
C TYR A 36 -2.06 8.11 3.50
N SER A 37 -1.22 8.31 2.52
CA SER A 37 0.10 7.69 2.42
C SER A 37 1.16 8.78 2.47
N VAL A 38 2.00 8.74 3.50
CA VAL A 38 3.02 9.76 3.77
C VAL A 38 4.40 9.18 3.51
N HIS A 39 5.20 9.89 2.73
CA HIS A 39 6.58 9.50 2.48
C HIS A 39 7.44 9.66 3.73
N THR A 40 8.17 8.60 4.07
CA THR A 40 9.19 8.61 5.12
C THR A 40 10.49 7.99 4.64
N ALA A 41 11.56 8.19 5.39
CA ALA A 41 12.84 7.56 5.10
C ALA A 41 12.87 6.07 5.51
N ASN A 42 11.93 5.65 6.35
CA ASN A 42 11.86 4.30 6.91
C ASN A 42 10.88 3.41 6.15
N GLN A 43 10.79 2.15 6.58
CA GLN A 43 9.88 1.15 6.04
C GLN A 43 8.42 1.50 6.31
N GLY A 44 7.51 0.74 5.68
CA GLY A 44 6.08 0.87 5.87
C GLY A 44 5.63 0.73 7.32
N MET A 45 4.62 1.49 7.68
CA MET A 45 3.94 1.39 8.96
C MET A 45 2.50 1.87 8.82
N GLU A 46 1.57 1.06 9.27
CA GLU A 46 0.14 1.34 9.24
C GLU A 46 -0.36 1.98 10.54
N TYR A 47 -1.26 2.94 10.38
CA TYR A 47 -2.11 3.50 11.43
C TYR A 47 -3.50 3.73 10.86
N PRO A 48 -4.56 3.87 11.68
CA PRO A 48 -5.91 4.15 11.16
C PRO A 48 -5.93 5.38 10.24
N MET A 49 -6.35 5.20 9.00
CA MET A 49 -6.48 6.22 7.94
C MET A 49 -5.17 6.87 7.48
N ILE A 50 -4.02 6.53 8.04
CA ILE A 50 -2.73 7.08 7.64
C ILE A 50 -1.64 6.02 7.70
N CYS A 51 -0.82 5.92 6.68
CA CYS A 51 0.34 5.05 6.67
C CYS A 51 1.60 5.81 6.25
N PHE A 52 2.74 5.29 6.67
CA PHE A 52 4.05 5.86 6.39
C PHE A 52 4.83 4.88 5.54
N ASN A 53 5.28 5.32 4.37
CA ASN A 53 5.87 4.45 3.36
C ASN A 53 7.19 5.01 2.85
N GLY A 54 8.14 4.11 2.59
CA GLY A 54 9.39 4.42 1.94
C GLY A 54 9.28 4.33 0.41
N GLY A 55 10.38 4.61 -0.24
CA GLY A 55 10.51 4.58 -1.70
C GLY A 55 10.85 5.96 -2.23
N ARG A 56 12.09 6.10 -2.71
CA ARG A 56 12.61 7.40 -3.11
C ARG A 56 13.30 7.30 -4.46
N PRO A 57 12.97 8.19 -5.42
CA PRO A 57 13.73 8.29 -6.66
C PRO A 57 15.16 8.77 -6.39
N LYS A 58 16.01 8.66 -7.40
CA LYS A 58 17.35 9.23 -7.36
C LYS A 58 17.29 10.77 -7.33
N SER A 59 18.42 11.41 -6.98
CA SER A 59 18.51 12.87 -6.91
C SER A 59 18.23 13.57 -8.24
N ASP A 60 18.44 12.89 -9.37
CA ASP A 60 18.13 13.39 -10.72
C ASP A 60 16.64 13.22 -11.12
N GLY A 61 15.81 12.69 -10.23
CA GLY A 61 14.38 12.47 -10.45
C GLY A 61 14.04 11.17 -11.16
N THR A 62 15.02 10.34 -11.51
CA THR A 62 14.80 9.02 -12.10
C THR A 62 14.65 7.94 -11.04
N TRP A 63 14.04 6.82 -11.42
CA TRP A 63 13.89 5.66 -10.52
C TRP A 63 13.99 4.36 -11.30
N SER A 64 14.38 3.30 -10.59
CA SER A 64 14.37 1.94 -11.13
C SER A 64 12.98 1.32 -11.04
N GLN A 65 12.76 0.28 -11.83
CA GLN A 65 11.55 -0.53 -11.73
C GLN A 65 11.37 -1.09 -10.31
N ARG A 66 12.44 -1.53 -9.70
CA ARG A 66 12.44 -2.02 -8.31
C ARG A 66 11.97 -0.96 -7.30
N THR A 67 12.40 0.29 -7.45
CA THR A 67 11.95 1.40 -6.59
C THR A 67 10.46 1.65 -6.76
N TYR A 68 9.98 1.67 -7.99
CA TYR A 68 8.56 1.82 -8.30
C TYR A 68 7.71 0.69 -7.69
N GLU A 69 8.09 -0.55 -7.96
CA GLU A 69 7.37 -1.73 -7.45
C GLU A 69 7.36 -1.76 -5.93
N GLY A 70 8.49 -1.50 -5.30
CA GLY A 70 8.61 -1.44 -3.83
C GLY A 70 7.73 -0.36 -3.22
N MET A 71 7.71 0.84 -3.79
CA MET A 71 6.87 1.93 -3.31
C MET A 71 5.38 1.63 -3.47
N VAL A 72 4.96 1.18 -4.65
CA VAL A 72 3.57 0.84 -4.92
C VAL A 72 3.13 -0.32 -4.04
N GLY A 73 3.97 -1.36 -3.92
CA GLY A 73 3.68 -2.53 -3.09
C GLY A 73 3.47 -2.18 -1.63
N VAL A 74 4.35 -1.38 -1.04
CA VAL A 74 4.20 -0.98 0.37
C VAL A 74 2.97 -0.10 0.58
N ILE A 75 2.64 0.80 -0.34
CA ILE A 75 1.42 1.61 -0.22
C ILE A 75 0.17 0.72 -0.23
N ILE A 76 0.08 -0.23 -1.16
CA ILE A 76 -1.03 -1.17 -1.22
C ILE A 76 -1.15 -1.95 0.10
N HIS A 77 -0.03 -2.46 0.60
CA HIS A 77 0.03 -3.25 1.82
C HIS A 77 -0.44 -2.45 3.04
N GLU A 78 0.15 -1.30 3.29
CA GLU A 78 -0.16 -0.48 4.48
C GLU A 78 -1.57 0.14 4.42
N VAL A 79 -2.05 0.55 3.26
CA VAL A 79 -3.44 1.00 3.10
C VAL A 79 -4.41 -0.16 3.33
N GLY A 80 -4.05 -1.36 2.88
CA GLY A 80 -4.83 -2.58 3.08
C GLY A 80 -5.06 -2.91 4.56
N HIS A 81 -4.12 -2.60 5.43
CA HIS A 81 -4.26 -2.81 6.88
C HIS A 81 -5.43 -2.05 7.52
N ASN A 82 -5.95 -1.00 6.91
CA ASN A 82 -7.20 -0.39 7.37
C ASN A 82 -8.38 -1.36 7.33
N PHE A 83 -8.39 -2.31 6.39
CA PHE A 83 -9.39 -3.37 6.33
C PHE A 83 -9.08 -4.50 7.31
N PHE A 84 -7.82 -4.91 7.38
CA PHE A 84 -7.31 -6.03 8.18
C PHE A 84 -5.94 -5.66 8.79
N PRO A 85 -5.77 -5.53 10.11
CA PRO A 85 -6.74 -5.89 11.17
C PRO A 85 -7.53 -4.72 11.74
N MET A 86 -7.47 -3.50 11.17
CA MET A 86 -8.03 -2.33 11.84
C MET A 86 -9.56 -2.33 11.90
N ILE A 87 -10.24 -2.74 10.82
CA ILE A 87 -11.70 -2.86 10.81
C ILE A 87 -12.10 -4.28 11.21
N VAL A 88 -11.58 -5.28 10.51
CA VAL A 88 -11.76 -6.69 10.87
C VAL A 88 -10.57 -7.11 11.71
N ASN A 89 -10.75 -7.11 13.00
CA ASN A 89 -9.71 -7.36 14.00
C ASN A 89 -9.28 -8.82 14.07
N SER A 90 -8.01 -9.04 14.42
CA SER A 90 -7.43 -10.34 14.70
C SER A 90 -6.54 -10.26 15.95
N ASP A 91 -6.25 -11.40 16.56
CA ASP A 91 -5.30 -11.48 17.67
C ASP A 91 -3.86 -11.47 17.13
N GLU A 92 -3.38 -10.30 16.74
CA GLU A 92 -2.06 -10.08 16.12
C GLU A 92 -0.90 -10.57 16.98
N ARG A 93 -1.05 -10.51 18.30
CA ARG A 93 0.03 -10.89 19.23
C ARG A 93 0.28 -12.39 19.22
N GLN A 94 -0.76 -13.18 19.01
CA GLN A 94 -0.65 -14.65 18.96
C GLN A 94 -0.61 -15.17 17.52
N TRP A 95 -1.35 -14.53 16.62
CA TRP A 95 -1.62 -15.02 15.27
C TRP A 95 -1.39 -13.96 14.21
N SER A 96 -0.19 -13.39 14.16
CA SER A 96 0.18 -12.32 13.21
C SER A 96 -0.04 -12.70 11.74
N TRP A 97 -0.05 -13.99 11.41
CA TRP A 97 -0.34 -14.48 10.06
C TRP A 97 -1.79 -14.20 9.63
N MET A 98 -2.70 -13.96 10.55
CA MET A 98 -4.12 -13.72 10.21
C MET A 98 -4.32 -12.37 9.56
N ASP A 99 -3.70 -11.32 10.09
CA ASP A 99 -3.77 -9.99 9.49
C ASP A 99 -2.85 -9.87 8.27
N GLU A 100 -1.61 -10.29 8.41
CA GLU A 100 -0.61 -10.23 7.34
C GLU A 100 -0.95 -11.12 6.16
N GLY A 101 -1.39 -12.35 6.40
CA GLY A 101 -1.70 -13.31 5.34
C GLY A 101 -2.88 -12.90 4.48
N LEU A 102 -3.97 -12.46 5.08
CA LEU A 102 -5.15 -12.00 4.35
C LEU A 102 -4.86 -10.70 3.60
N ASN A 103 -4.18 -9.77 4.25
CA ASN A 103 -3.79 -8.52 3.63
C ASN A 103 -2.83 -8.76 2.43
N THR A 104 -1.85 -9.63 2.58
CA THR A 104 -0.94 -10.01 1.49
C THR A 104 -1.68 -10.66 0.32
N PHE A 105 -2.68 -11.49 0.60
CA PHE A 105 -3.51 -12.07 -0.45
C PHE A 105 -4.23 -10.98 -1.25
N LEU A 106 -4.89 -10.05 -0.58
CA LEU A 106 -5.61 -8.95 -1.24
C LEU A 106 -4.66 -7.98 -1.95
N GLU A 107 -3.50 -7.73 -1.40
CA GLU A 107 -2.43 -6.96 -2.06
C GLU A 107 -2.08 -7.57 -3.43
N ARG A 108 -1.92 -8.89 -3.51
CA ARG A 108 -1.67 -9.59 -4.77
C ARG A 108 -2.82 -9.42 -5.76
N GLU A 109 -4.05 -9.40 -5.29
CA GLU A 109 -5.21 -9.19 -6.15
C GLU A 109 -5.22 -7.76 -6.72
N VAL A 110 -4.86 -6.75 -5.94
CA VAL A 110 -4.68 -5.37 -6.45
C VAL A 110 -3.61 -5.32 -7.55
N LYS A 111 -2.46 -5.94 -7.31
CA LYS A 111 -1.36 -5.99 -8.28
C LYS A 111 -1.79 -6.68 -9.58
N ARG A 112 -2.46 -7.81 -9.47
CA ARG A 112 -2.95 -8.56 -10.62
C ARG A 112 -3.95 -7.76 -11.45
N GLU A 113 -4.88 -7.08 -10.79
CA GLU A 113 -5.95 -6.34 -11.47
C GLU A 113 -5.51 -5.00 -12.04
N ARG A 114 -4.68 -4.26 -11.32
CA ARG A 114 -4.37 -2.86 -11.60
C ARG A 114 -2.95 -2.61 -12.10
N TYR A 115 -2.07 -3.59 -11.97
CA TYR A 115 -0.65 -3.51 -12.35
C TYR A 115 -0.22 -4.74 -13.16
N PRO A 116 -0.83 -4.99 -14.33
CA PRO A 116 -0.60 -6.23 -15.10
C PRO A 116 0.83 -6.34 -15.63
N ASP A 117 1.54 -5.22 -15.81
CA ASP A 117 2.92 -5.18 -16.31
C ASP A 117 3.97 -5.35 -15.21
N VAL A 118 3.54 -5.54 -13.98
CA VAL A 118 4.40 -5.70 -12.82
C VAL A 118 4.45 -7.16 -12.38
N ASN A 119 5.64 -7.65 -12.04
CA ASN A 119 5.78 -9.01 -11.51
C ASN A 119 5.06 -9.13 -10.16
N ILE A 120 4.05 -9.98 -10.09
CA ILE A 120 3.22 -10.17 -8.89
C ILE A 120 3.94 -10.86 -7.72
N ASN A 121 5.12 -11.37 -7.94
CA ASN A 121 5.94 -12.03 -6.91
C ASN A 121 6.85 -11.05 -6.13
N TRP A 122 6.68 -9.77 -6.39
CA TRP A 122 7.45 -8.72 -5.72
C TRP A 122 6.79 -8.25 -4.41
#